data_80f193c4203c9f60d1fddc4905df2490
#
_entry.id   80f193c4203c9f60d1fddc4905df2490
#
_cell.length_a   1.000
_cell.length_b   1.000
_cell.length_c   1.000
_cell.angle_alpha   90.00
_cell.angle_beta   90.00
_cell.angle_gamma   90.00
#
_symmetry.space_group_name_H-M   'P 1'
#
loop_
_entity.id
_entity.type
_entity.pdbx_description
1 polymer ?
#
loop_
_entity_poly.entity_id
_entity_poly.type
_entity_poly.pdbx_seq_one_letter_code
_entity_poly.pdbx_strand_id
1 'polypeptide(L)'
;PTLGDLEIAVLEDIWRFGPSDTKAVYARIGKSRSISLNTVQSTLERLFRKAMLQREKISHAYEYSARVSRRELIQKLVESTVRRVAGPQPDALLSAFVDLAARADDDQLKR
;
A
#
# COMPACT_ATOMS: atom_id res chain seq x y z
N PRO A 1 10.27 4.40 -3.93
CA PRO A 1 9.53 3.54 -4.85
C PRO A 1 8.06 3.89 -4.89
N THR A 2 7.55 3.95 -6.09
CA THR A 2 6.16 4.28 -6.34
C THR A 2 5.30 3.02 -6.26
N LEU A 3 4.11 3.14 -5.69
CA LEU A 3 3.14 2.08 -5.70
C LEU A 3 2.07 2.38 -6.75
N GLY A 4 1.79 1.41 -7.61
CA GLY A 4 0.72 1.51 -8.57
C GLY A 4 -0.65 1.27 -7.93
N ASP A 5 -1.70 1.63 -8.64
CA ASP A 5 -3.07 1.47 -8.16
C ASP A 5 -3.42 0.02 -7.83
N LEU A 6 -2.95 -0.92 -8.65
CA LEU A 6 -3.21 -2.33 -8.41
C LEU A 6 -2.46 -2.84 -7.18
N GLU A 7 -1.24 -2.38 -6.97
CA GLU A 7 -0.47 -2.75 -5.77
C GLU A 7 -1.18 -2.27 -4.51
N ILE A 8 -1.71 -1.05 -4.53
CA ILE A 8 -2.48 -0.50 -3.42
C ILE A 8 -3.74 -1.33 -3.19
N ALA A 9 -4.45 -1.69 -4.26
CA ALA A 9 -5.67 -2.49 -4.16
C ALA A 9 -5.41 -3.86 -3.54
N VAL A 10 -4.30 -4.50 -3.91
CA VAL A 10 -3.91 -5.80 -3.33
C VAL A 10 -3.56 -5.66 -1.85
N LEU A 11 -2.81 -4.61 -1.49
CA LEU A 11 -2.50 -4.35 -0.09
C LEU A 11 -3.77 -4.11 0.73
N GLU A 12 -4.70 -3.31 0.22
CA GLU A 12 -5.96 -3.05 0.89
C GLU A 12 -6.76 -4.33 1.10
N ASP A 13 -6.77 -5.21 0.12
CA ASP A 13 -7.46 -6.49 0.21
C ASP A 13 -6.86 -7.36 1.32
N ILE A 14 -5.55 -7.43 1.40
CA ILE A 14 -4.86 -8.22 2.44
C ILE A 14 -5.04 -7.58 3.82
N TRP A 15 -4.98 -6.26 3.93
CA TRP A 15 -5.26 -5.61 5.21
C TRP A 15 -6.67 -5.89 5.70
N ARG A 16 -7.62 -5.98 4.79
CA ARG A 16 -9.02 -6.21 5.13
C ARG A 16 -9.33 -7.66 5.46
N PHE A 17 -8.80 -8.61 4.69
CA PHE A 17 -9.17 -10.01 4.80
C PHE A 17 -8.10 -10.90 5.45
N GLY A 18 -6.91 -10.36 5.67
CA GLY A 18 -5.82 -11.10 6.30
C GLY A 18 -5.04 -11.95 5.32
N PRO A 19 -4.21 -12.88 5.83
CA PRO A 19 -3.36 -13.71 4.98
C PRO A 19 -4.16 -14.43 3.90
N SER A 20 -3.66 -14.39 2.67
CA SER A 20 -4.39 -14.92 1.51
C SER A 20 -3.43 -15.45 0.46
N ASP A 21 -3.83 -16.48 -0.26
CA ASP A 21 -3.11 -16.96 -1.43
C ASP A 21 -3.56 -16.19 -2.68
N THR A 22 -2.91 -16.43 -3.80
CA THR A 22 -3.20 -15.75 -5.06
C THR A 22 -4.64 -15.95 -5.50
N LYS A 23 -5.15 -17.18 -5.37
CA LYS A 23 -6.52 -17.48 -5.79
C LYS A 23 -7.56 -16.73 -4.97
N ALA A 24 -7.32 -16.59 -3.66
CA ALA A 24 -8.22 -15.88 -2.77
C ALA A 24 -8.27 -14.39 -3.14
N VAL A 25 -7.11 -13.77 -3.36
CA VAL A 25 -7.04 -12.36 -3.77
C VAL A 25 -7.71 -12.19 -5.14
N TYR A 26 -7.41 -13.07 -6.09
CA TYR A 26 -8.03 -13.02 -7.41
C TYR A 26 -9.55 -13.12 -7.33
N ALA A 27 -10.07 -14.01 -6.50
CA ALA A 27 -11.51 -14.18 -6.34
C ALA A 27 -12.19 -12.90 -5.84
N ARG A 28 -11.50 -12.12 -5.00
CA ARG A 28 -12.06 -10.91 -4.44
C ARG A 28 -11.94 -9.68 -5.32
N ILE A 29 -10.80 -9.51 -6.00
CA ILE A 29 -10.55 -8.28 -6.76
C ILE A 29 -10.29 -8.50 -8.25
N GLY A 30 -10.01 -9.74 -8.68
CA GLY A 30 -9.60 -10.00 -10.06
C GLY A 30 -10.69 -9.70 -11.08
N LYS A 31 -11.87 -10.24 -10.86
CA LYS A 31 -12.99 -10.09 -11.81
C LYS A 31 -13.48 -8.65 -11.87
N SER A 32 -13.61 -7.99 -10.73
CA SER A 32 -14.11 -6.62 -10.66
C SER A 32 -13.18 -5.63 -11.35
N ARG A 33 -11.88 -5.94 -11.36
CA ARG A 33 -10.87 -5.08 -11.98
C ARG A 33 -10.45 -5.57 -13.36
N SER A 34 -11.06 -6.65 -13.85
CA SER A 34 -10.75 -7.24 -15.16
C SER A 34 -9.26 -7.58 -15.31
N ILE A 35 -8.67 -8.13 -14.27
CA ILE A 35 -7.27 -8.57 -14.30
C ILE A 35 -7.19 -10.09 -14.20
N SER A 36 -6.13 -10.65 -14.77
CA SER A 36 -5.92 -12.09 -14.78
C SER A 36 -5.31 -12.60 -13.47
N LEU A 37 -5.40 -13.90 -13.25
CA LEU A 37 -4.74 -14.57 -12.14
C LEU A 37 -3.23 -14.31 -12.17
N ASN A 38 -2.62 -14.33 -13.36
CA ASN A 38 -1.18 -14.07 -13.52
C ASN A 38 -0.83 -12.64 -13.11
N THR A 39 -1.68 -11.67 -13.41
CA THR A 39 -1.47 -10.28 -13.01
C THR A 39 -1.52 -10.13 -11.49
N VAL A 40 -2.45 -10.81 -10.85
CA VAL A 40 -2.54 -10.84 -9.38
C VAL A 40 -1.28 -11.46 -8.80
N GLN A 41 -0.85 -12.60 -9.34
CA GLN A 41 0.37 -13.29 -8.90
C GLN A 41 1.60 -12.40 -9.02
N SER A 42 1.76 -11.74 -10.16
CA SER A 42 2.89 -10.83 -10.40
C SER A 42 2.89 -9.65 -9.44
N THR A 43 1.71 -9.14 -9.13
CA THR A 43 1.56 -8.01 -8.20
C THR A 43 1.94 -8.41 -6.78
N LEU A 44 1.47 -9.58 -6.32
CA LEU A 44 1.84 -10.12 -5.01
C LEU A 44 3.35 -10.33 -4.91
N GLU A 45 3.96 -10.86 -5.97
CA GLU A 45 5.39 -11.08 -6.03
C GLU A 45 6.18 -9.78 -5.93
N ARG A 46 5.74 -8.74 -6.64
CA ARG A 46 6.38 -7.41 -6.56
C ARG A 46 6.28 -6.82 -5.17
N LEU A 47 5.12 -6.92 -4.54
CA LEU A 47 4.93 -6.41 -3.17
C LEU A 47 5.80 -7.17 -2.16
N PHE A 48 5.96 -8.47 -2.38
CA PHE A 48 6.88 -9.26 -1.57
C PHE A 48 8.32 -8.77 -1.72
N ARG A 49 8.76 -8.52 -2.95
CA ARG A 49 10.12 -8.02 -3.22
C ARG A 49 10.34 -6.62 -2.66
N LYS A 50 9.31 -5.81 -2.61
CA LYS A 50 9.36 -4.47 -2.01
C LYS A 50 9.26 -4.49 -0.48
N ALA A 51 9.19 -5.69 0.12
CA ALA A 51 9.07 -5.88 1.56
C ALA A 51 7.77 -5.30 2.16
N MET A 52 6.74 -5.18 1.34
CA MET A 52 5.41 -4.76 1.77
C MET A 52 4.56 -5.93 2.20
N LEU A 53 4.82 -7.10 1.62
CA LEU A 53 4.22 -8.37 2.00
C LEU A 53 5.30 -9.34 2.45
N GLN A 54 4.90 -10.27 3.28
CA GLN A 54 5.66 -11.48 3.58
C GLN A 54 4.85 -12.67 3.12
N ARG A 55 5.47 -13.82 2.98
CA ARG A 55 4.77 -15.01 2.51
C ARG A 55 5.29 -16.26 3.19
N GLU A 56 4.42 -17.23 3.29
CA GLU A 56 4.72 -18.53 3.83
C GLU A 56 4.20 -19.60 2.88
N LYS A 57 5.00 -20.61 2.60
CA LYS A 57 4.54 -21.70 1.74
C LYS A 57 3.68 -22.67 2.54
N ILE A 58 2.43 -22.79 2.14
CA ILE A 58 1.48 -23.68 2.75
C ILE A 58 1.03 -24.66 1.68
N SER A 59 1.41 -25.95 1.86
CA SER A 59 1.20 -26.99 0.86
C SER A 59 1.91 -26.64 -0.46
N HIS A 60 1.17 -26.33 -1.54
CA HIS A 60 1.76 -26.01 -2.85
C HIS A 60 1.63 -24.54 -3.24
N ALA A 61 1.16 -23.72 -2.33
CA ALA A 61 0.92 -22.31 -2.63
C ALA A 61 1.53 -21.42 -1.55
N TYR A 62 1.85 -20.18 -1.94
CA TYR A 62 2.27 -19.16 -0.99
C TYR A 62 1.05 -18.45 -0.43
N GLU A 63 1.03 -18.27 0.89
CA GLU A 63 0.08 -17.40 1.55
C GLU A 63 0.78 -16.10 1.87
N TYR A 64 0.22 -14.99 1.39
CA TYR A 64 0.78 -13.65 1.57
C TYR A 64 0.08 -12.94 2.71
N SER A 65 0.85 -12.24 3.52
CA SER A 65 0.33 -11.40 4.60
C SER A 65 1.03 -10.06 4.62
N ALA A 66 0.39 -9.07 5.23
CA ALA A 66 0.96 -7.72 5.27
C ALA A 66 2.17 -7.67 6.20
N ARG A 67 3.26 -7.15 5.68
CA ARG A 67 4.47 -6.89 6.47
C ARG A 67 4.46 -5.47 7.02
N VAL A 68 3.68 -4.58 6.40
CA VAL A 68 3.51 -3.20 6.85
C VAL A 68 2.03 -2.93 7.06
N SER A 69 1.70 -2.10 8.03
CA SER A 69 0.34 -1.62 8.21
C SER A 69 0.07 -0.46 7.23
N ARG A 70 -1.20 -0.09 7.06
CA ARG A 70 -1.57 1.07 6.26
C ARG A 70 -0.84 2.32 6.77
N ARG A 71 -0.82 2.52 8.09
CA ARG A 71 -0.15 3.67 8.70
C ARG A 71 1.34 3.70 8.43
N GLU A 72 2.00 2.54 8.58
CA GLU A 72 3.44 2.43 8.29
C GLU A 72 3.74 2.73 6.83
N LEU A 73 2.89 2.25 5.92
CA LEU A 73 3.05 2.53 4.50
C LEU A 73 2.91 4.03 4.21
N ILE A 74 1.87 4.67 4.77
CA ILE A 74 1.67 6.11 4.63
C ILE A 74 2.90 6.87 5.11
N GLN A 75 3.43 6.51 6.27
CA GLN A 75 4.63 7.15 6.81
C GLN A 75 5.83 7.02 5.88
N LYS A 76 6.04 5.83 5.31
CA LYS A 76 7.14 5.60 4.38
C LYS A 76 7.01 6.40 3.10
N LEU A 77 5.80 6.49 2.56
CA LEU A 77 5.53 7.25 1.34
C LEU A 77 5.71 8.75 1.56
N VAL A 78 5.22 9.25 2.68
CA VAL A 78 5.38 10.65 3.07
C VAL A 78 6.86 10.99 3.23
N GLU A 79 7.60 10.15 3.96
CA GLU A 79 9.02 10.34 4.17
C GLU A 79 9.82 10.34 2.87
N SER A 80 9.52 9.40 1.99
CA SER A 80 10.16 9.31 0.68
C SER A 80 9.88 10.55 -0.17
N THR A 81 8.63 11.03 -0.17
CA THR A 81 8.23 12.22 -0.91
C THR A 81 8.93 13.45 -0.36
N VAL A 82 8.98 13.58 0.96
CA VAL A 82 9.67 14.69 1.63
C VAL A 82 11.12 14.76 1.20
N ARG A 83 11.82 13.63 1.25
CA ARG A 83 13.24 13.60 0.86
C ARG A 83 13.47 13.99 -0.58
N ARG A 84 12.59 13.55 -1.49
CA ARG A 84 12.74 13.82 -2.92
C ARG A 84 12.46 15.27 -3.27
N VAL A 85 11.47 15.87 -2.63
CA VAL A 85 10.98 17.20 -2.99
C VAL A 85 11.63 18.29 -2.16
N ALA A 86 11.81 18.06 -0.87
CA ALA A 86 12.38 19.06 0.04
C ALA A 86 13.86 19.32 -0.24
N GLY A 87 14.59 18.24 -0.59
CA GLY A 87 16.04 18.38 -0.75
C GLY A 87 16.66 19.04 0.47
N PRO A 88 17.42 20.14 0.29
CA PRO A 88 18.06 20.84 1.39
C PRO A 88 17.16 21.83 2.14
N GLN A 89 15.84 21.86 1.86
CA GLN A 89 14.92 22.83 2.50
C GLN A 89 13.78 22.12 3.22
N PRO A 90 14.07 21.41 4.34
CA PRO A 90 13.05 20.65 5.07
C PRO A 90 11.98 21.51 5.72
N ASP A 91 12.32 22.76 6.09
CA ASP A 91 11.40 23.64 6.82
C ASP A 91 10.18 24.04 5.97
N ALA A 92 10.39 24.35 4.70
CA ALA A 92 9.32 24.72 3.79
C ALA A 92 8.32 23.57 3.62
N LEU A 93 8.83 22.35 3.57
CA LEU A 93 8.01 21.17 3.39
C LEU A 93 7.24 20.82 4.65
N LEU A 94 7.89 20.94 5.81
CA LEU A 94 7.24 20.73 7.10
C LEU A 94 6.08 21.71 7.27
N SER A 95 6.28 22.97 6.91
CA SER A 95 5.25 23.99 6.96
C SER A 95 4.06 23.63 6.07
N ALA A 96 4.32 23.13 4.86
CA ALA A 96 3.27 22.68 3.95
C ALA A 96 2.47 21.51 4.52
N PHE A 97 3.13 20.57 5.18
CA PHE A 97 2.47 19.44 5.83
C PHE A 97 1.58 19.88 6.99
N VAL A 98 2.06 20.80 7.80
CA VAL A 98 1.29 21.33 8.93
C VAL A 98 0.02 22.01 8.41
N ASP A 99 0.14 22.81 7.35
CA ASP A 99 -1.00 23.48 6.73
C ASP A 99 -2.01 22.48 6.17
N LEU A 100 -1.53 21.44 5.51
CA LEU A 100 -2.39 20.40 4.96
C LEU A 100 -3.11 19.63 6.06
N ALA A 101 -2.41 19.29 7.13
CA ALA A 101 -2.98 18.58 8.28
C ALA A 101 -4.06 19.44 8.96
N ALA A 102 -3.82 20.74 9.11
CA ALA A 102 -4.80 21.66 9.69
C ALA A 102 -6.06 21.74 8.85
N ARG A 103 -5.95 21.74 7.51
CA ARG A 103 -7.11 21.73 6.61
C ARG A 103 -7.89 20.44 6.71
N ALA A 104 -7.21 19.30 6.83
CA ALA A 104 -7.86 18.02 6.98
C ALA A 104 -8.67 17.95 8.27
N ASP A 105 -8.12 18.48 9.36
CA ASP A 105 -8.84 18.57 10.65
C ASP A 105 -10.08 19.46 10.54
N ASP A 106 -9.95 20.62 9.89
CA ASP A 106 -11.08 21.52 9.67
C ASP A 106 -12.20 20.85 8.88
N ASP A 107 -11.85 20.10 7.84
CA ASP A 107 -12.83 19.37 7.04
C ASP A 107 -13.55 18.30 7.85
N GLN A 108 -12.85 17.62 8.74
CA GLN A 108 -13.45 16.62 9.62
C GLN A 108 -14.39 17.26 10.64
N LEU A 109 -14.03 18.41 11.16
CA LEU A 109 -14.87 19.13 12.14
C LEU A 109 -16.15 19.67 11.52
N LYS A 110 -16.15 19.95 10.21
CA LYS A 110 -17.32 20.44 9.49
C LYS A 110 -18.32 19.36 9.12
N ARG A 111 -17.94 18.12 9.25
CA ARG A 111 -18.81 16.98 8.98
C ARG A 111 -19.52 16.56 10.25
#